data_985b72918aa006eed027e2ed3fb12416
#
_entry.id   985b72918aa006eed027e2ed3fb12416
#
_cell.length_a   1.000
_cell.length_b   1.000
_cell.length_c   1.000
_cell.angle_alpha   90.00
_cell.angle_beta   90.00
_cell.angle_gamma   90.00
#
_symmetry.space_group_name_H-M   'P 1'
#
loop_
_entity.id
_entity.type
_entity.pdbx_description
1 polymer ?
#
loop_
_entity_poly.entity_id
_entity_poly.type
_entity_poly.pdbx_seq_one_letter_code
_entity_poly.pdbx_strand_id
1 'polypeptide(L)'
;EQAVAAVTAQTEEGNDVANKVHQFKSAIANRIYQQMKEHFTLEKKGYVSSTVLPFVELLPQHLTEESAYGYLDFRHVFKDNQKSLVKKYIFRGFLKSYYLTYKFDSSTELDFANLLENDDKVLKWLRPVPNQFRIYWGNGAHLYEPDFVVETATKIYMIETKAEKDINDDDVKEKKKA
;
A
#
# COMPACT_ATOMS: atom_id res chain seq x y z
N GLU A 1 -28.62 14.13 1.77
CA GLU A 1 -29.97 13.56 1.97
C GLU A 1 -30.72 14.23 3.13
N GLN A 2 -30.14 14.36 4.32
CA GLN A 2 -30.80 14.98 5.49
C GLN A 2 -31.19 16.45 5.27
N ALA A 3 -30.36 17.25 4.61
CA ALA A 3 -30.67 18.65 4.33
C ALA A 3 -31.83 18.81 3.31
N VAL A 4 -31.93 17.93 2.33
CA VAL A 4 -33.01 17.93 1.34
C VAL A 4 -34.33 17.48 1.98
N ALA A 5 -34.29 16.47 2.85
CA ALA A 5 -35.47 16.04 3.61
C ALA A 5 -36.02 17.12 4.53
N ALA A 6 -35.17 17.93 5.15
CA ALA A 6 -35.61 19.04 6.03
C ALA A 6 -36.30 20.17 5.27
N VAL A 7 -35.88 20.47 4.03
CA VAL A 7 -36.52 21.50 3.17
C VAL A 7 -37.85 21.03 2.62
N THR A 8 -37.97 19.75 2.24
CA THR A 8 -39.21 19.19 1.68
C THR A 8 -40.32 19.00 2.70
N ALA A 9 -39.96 18.84 4.00
CA ALA A 9 -40.95 18.67 5.08
C ALA A 9 -41.71 19.96 5.46
N GLN A 10 -41.29 21.12 4.94
CA GLN A 10 -41.87 22.43 5.31
C GLN A 10 -42.89 22.98 4.33
N THR A 11 -43.20 22.26 3.21
CA THR A 11 -44.15 22.73 2.20
C THR A 11 -45.31 21.76 2.07
N GLU A 12 -46.51 22.28 1.80
CA GLU A 12 -47.72 21.48 1.53
C GLU A 12 -47.56 20.59 0.25
N GLU A 13 -46.62 20.94 -0.63
CA GLU A 13 -46.24 20.19 -1.83
C GLU A 13 -45.09 19.22 -1.60
N GLY A 14 -44.72 18.96 -0.32
CA GLY A 14 -43.51 18.22 0.04
C GLY A 14 -43.33 16.84 -0.61
N ASN A 15 -44.44 16.11 -0.82
CA ASN A 15 -44.41 14.80 -1.47
C ASN A 15 -44.07 14.90 -2.98
N ASP A 16 -44.56 15.91 -3.70
CA ASP A 16 -44.25 16.09 -5.13
C ASP A 16 -42.79 16.52 -5.31
N VAL A 17 -42.31 17.41 -4.46
CA VAL A 17 -40.88 17.83 -4.45
C VAL A 17 -39.97 16.68 -4.09
N ALA A 18 -40.30 15.85 -3.09
CA ALA A 18 -39.51 14.69 -2.70
C ALA A 18 -39.41 13.66 -3.85
N ASN A 19 -40.53 13.39 -4.54
CA ASN A 19 -40.56 12.49 -5.68
C ASN A 19 -39.70 13.02 -6.86
N LYS A 20 -39.83 14.33 -7.18
CA LYS A 20 -38.99 14.97 -8.20
C LYS A 20 -37.50 14.92 -7.85
N VAL A 21 -37.14 15.22 -6.61
CA VAL A 21 -35.76 15.11 -6.14
C VAL A 21 -35.24 13.67 -6.26
N HIS A 22 -36.08 12.69 -5.91
CA HIS A 22 -35.70 11.27 -6.05
C HIS A 22 -35.52 10.87 -7.51
N GLN A 23 -36.43 11.29 -8.39
CA GLN A 23 -36.37 11.04 -9.83
C GLN A 23 -35.09 11.64 -10.46
N PHE A 24 -34.72 12.85 -10.06
CA PHE A 24 -33.60 13.59 -10.63
C PHE A 24 -32.32 13.55 -9.76
N LYS A 25 -32.27 12.70 -8.75
CA LYS A 25 -31.12 12.68 -7.78
C LYS A 25 -29.76 12.61 -8.43
N SER A 26 -29.60 11.80 -9.48
CA SER A 26 -28.32 11.66 -10.19
C SER A 26 -27.95 12.92 -10.97
N ALA A 27 -28.92 13.57 -11.60
CA ALA A 27 -28.70 14.83 -12.31
C ALA A 27 -28.34 15.97 -11.31
N ILE A 28 -29.04 16.02 -10.18
CA ILE A 28 -28.81 17.00 -9.12
C ILE A 28 -27.41 16.78 -8.52
N ALA A 29 -27.06 15.52 -8.20
CA ALA A 29 -25.74 15.18 -7.66
C ALA A 29 -24.61 15.55 -8.63
N ASN A 30 -24.78 15.25 -9.92
CA ASN A 30 -23.82 15.65 -10.95
C ASN A 30 -23.68 17.16 -11.07
N ARG A 31 -24.79 17.90 -11.00
CA ARG A 31 -24.77 19.37 -11.05
C ARG A 31 -24.04 19.97 -9.85
N ILE A 32 -24.34 19.48 -8.65
CA ILE A 32 -23.64 19.87 -7.42
C ILE A 32 -22.13 19.56 -7.54
N TYR A 33 -21.79 18.36 -8.01
CA TYR A 33 -20.40 17.97 -8.18
C TYR A 33 -19.64 18.87 -9.17
N GLN A 34 -20.26 19.24 -10.30
CA GLN A 34 -19.64 20.17 -11.24
C GLN A 34 -19.43 21.56 -10.62
N GLN A 35 -20.43 22.09 -9.91
CA GLN A 35 -20.30 23.35 -9.19
C GLN A 35 -19.20 23.29 -8.12
N MET A 36 -19.11 22.20 -7.36
CA MET A 36 -18.02 21.99 -6.40
C MET A 36 -16.66 22.00 -7.08
N LYS A 37 -16.54 21.39 -8.26
CA LYS A 37 -15.29 21.41 -9.05
C LYS A 37 -14.86 22.81 -9.47
N GLU A 38 -15.82 23.66 -9.86
CA GLU A 38 -15.54 25.04 -10.26
C GLU A 38 -15.03 25.91 -9.09
N HIS A 39 -15.43 25.56 -7.85
CA HIS A 39 -15.02 26.25 -6.61
C HIS A 39 -13.95 25.51 -5.83
N PHE A 40 -13.49 24.37 -6.36
CA PHE A 40 -12.44 23.58 -5.68
C PHE A 40 -11.08 24.21 -5.95
N THR A 41 -10.54 24.85 -4.94
CA THR A 41 -9.14 25.32 -4.96
C THR A 41 -8.27 24.31 -4.22
N LEU A 42 -7.39 23.64 -4.94
CA LEU A 42 -6.33 22.81 -4.37
C LEU A 42 -5.22 23.73 -3.86
N GLU A 43 -5.29 24.12 -2.59
CA GLU A 43 -4.10 24.64 -1.93
C GLU A 43 -3.11 23.47 -1.79
N LYS A 44 -2.01 23.53 -2.50
CA LYS A 44 -0.85 22.67 -2.26
C LYS A 44 -0.22 23.06 -0.92
N LYS A 45 -0.90 22.74 0.18
CA LYS A 45 -0.24 22.65 1.49
C LYS A 45 0.57 21.39 1.41
N GLY A 46 1.91 21.53 1.52
CA GLY A 46 2.80 20.38 1.54
C GLY A 46 2.28 19.33 2.54
N TYR A 47 2.50 18.08 2.22
CA TYR A 47 2.06 16.98 3.07
C TYR A 47 2.58 17.22 4.50
N VAL A 48 1.66 17.39 5.43
CA VAL A 48 1.99 17.22 6.84
C VAL A 48 2.18 15.72 6.99
N SER A 49 3.43 15.29 7.20
CA SER A 49 3.71 13.89 7.51
C SER A 49 2.82 13.50 8.70
N SER A 50 1.85 12.62 8.47
CA SER A 50 1.16 12.00 9.59
C SER A 50 2.21 11.26 10.40
N THR A 51 2.24 11.48 11.72
CA THR A 51 3.12 10.74 12.61
C THR A 51 2.78 9.27 12.45
N VAL A 52 3.66 8.49 11.82
CA VAL A 52 3.54 7.04 11.81
C VAL A 52 3.79 6.61 13.25
N LEU A 53 2.73 6.14 13.92
CA LEU A 53 2.89 5.59 15.27
C LEU A 53 3.82 4.39 15.14
N PRO A 54 4.93 4.33 15.92
CA PRO A 54 5.78 3.18 15.92
C PRO A 54 4.95 1.97 16.33
N PHE A 55 5.02 0.88 15.57
CA PHE A 55 4.43 -0.36 16.02
C PHE A 55 5.20 -0.88 17.22
N VAL A 56 4.48 -1.38 18.21
CA VAL A 56 5.05 -1.86 19.46
C VAL A 56 5.43 -3.33 19.34
N GLU A 57 4.82 -4.05 18.42
CA GLU A 57 4.97 -5.50 18.24
C GLU A 57 4.92 -5.88 16.76
N LEU A 58 5.77 -6.83 16.37
CA LEU A 58 5.70 -7.44 15.06
C LEU A 58 4.53 -8.44 15.00
N LEU A 59 3.71 -8.29 13.96
CA LEU A 59 2.63 -9.24 13.72
C LEU A 59 3.20 -10.62 13.36
N PRO A 60 2.56 -11.71 13.81
CA PRO A 60 2.98 -13.05 13.44
C PRO A 60 2.84 -13.27 11.93
N GLN A 61 3.82 -13.94 11.34
CA GLN A 61 3.79 -14.32 9.94
C GLN A 61 3.01 -15.64 9.78
N HIS A 62 1.97 -15.62 8.95
CA HIS A 62 1.20 -16.82 8.61
C HIS A 62 1.55 -17.26 7.18
N LEU A 63 2.52 -18.16 7.04
CA LEU A 63 2.82 -18.80 5.76
C LEU A 63 2.04 -20.11 5.66
N THR A 64 1.20 -20.23 4.63
CA THR A 64 0.46 -21.45 4.34
C THR A 64 1.37 -22.41 3.57
N GLU A 65 1.89 -23.44 4.22
CA GLU A 65 2.74 -24.46 3.60
C GLU A 65 2.02 -25.24 2.50
N GLU A 66 0.72 -25.48 2.68
CA GLU A 66 -0.13 -26.20 1.72
C GLU A 66 -0.15 -25.59 0.33
N SER A 67 0.10 -24.29 0.22
CA SER A 67 0.14 -23.57 -1.07
C SER A 67 1.54 -23.43 -1.65
N ALA A 68 2.58 -23.98 -1.00
CA ALA A 68 3.95 -23.86 -1.44
C ALA A 68 4.48 -25.17 -2.04
N TYR A 69 5.38 -25.07 -3.02
CA TYR A 69 6.08 -26.21 -3.59
C TYR A 69 7.14 -26.78 -2.63
N GLY A 70 7.38 -26.13 -1.49
CA GLY A 70 8.33 -26.52 -0.47
C GLY A 70 9.28 -25.38 -0.10
N TYR A 71 10.34 -25.77 0.60
CA TYR A 71 11.36 -24.84 1.12
C TYR A 71 12.58 -24.82 0.23
N LEU A 72 13.11 -23.62 -0.03
CA LEU A 72 14.41 -23.41 -0.67
C LEU A 72 15.31 -22.56 0.20
N ASP A 73 16.62 -22.74 0.06
CA ASP A 73 17.59 -21.78 0.60
C ASP A 73 17.44 -20.45 -0.17
N PHE A 74 17.57 -19.31 0.52
CA PHE A 74 17.41 -17.99 -0.09
C PHE A 74 18.43 -17.73 -1.22
N ARG A 75 19.58 -18.42 -1.22
CA ARG A 75 20.62 -18.33 -2.25
C ARG A 75 20.30 -19.14 -3.50
N HIS A 76 19.15 -19.83 -3.54
CA HIS A 76 18.77 -20.62 -4.71
C HIS A 76 18.60 -19.71 -5.94
N VAL A 77 19.30 -20.04 -7.01
CA VAL A 77 19.27 -19.28 -8.27
C VAL A 77 18.28 -19.90 -9.25
N PHE A 78 17.29 -19.14 -9.63
CA PHE A 78 16.35 -19.52 -10.68
C PHE A 78 16.88 -19.15 -12.06
N LYS A 79 16.69 -20.02 -13.06
CA LYS A 79 16.89 -19.66 -14.46
C LYS A 79 15.88 -18.60 -14.89
N ASP A 80 16.18 -17.81 -15.91
CA ASP A 80 15.31 -16.71 -16.34
C ASP A 80 13.88 -17.14 -16.65
N ASN A 81 13.70 -18.28 -17.30
CA ASN A 81 12.38 -18.86 -17.59
C ASN A 81 11.66 -19.44 -16.35
N GLN A 82 12.32 -19.49 -15.20
CA GLN A 82 11.79 -20.03 -13.93
C GLN A 82 11.57 -18.97 -12.87
N LYS A 83 11.93 -17.71 -13.12
CA LYS A 83 11.79 -16.62 -12.14
C LYS A 83 10.36 -16.45 -11.60
N SER A 84 9.35 -16.77 -12.40
CA SER A 84 7.94 -16.77 -11.97
C SER A 84 7.61 -17.84 -10.91
N LEU A 85 8.46 -18.83 -10.72
CA LEU A 85 8.28 -19.86 -9.69
C LEU A 85 8.63 -19.37 -8.28
N VAL A 86 9.35 -18.26 -8.14
CA VAL A 86 9.74 -17.69 -6.83
C VAL A 86 8.56 -17.62 -5.89
N LYS A 87 7.43 -17.09 -6.35
CA LYS A 87 6.20 -16.96 -5.55
C LYS A 87 5.58 -18.28 -5.07
N LYS A 88 6.07 -19.42 -5.56
CA LYS A 88 5.56 -20.75 -5.19
C LYS A 88 6.39 -21.45 -4.11
N TYR A 89 7.51 -20.86 -3.70
CA TYR A 89 8.40 -21.42 -2.69
C TYR A 89 8.44 -20.57 -1.43
N ILE A 90 8.79 -21.22 -0.33
CA ILE A 90 9.13 -20.56 0.94
C ILE A 90 10.66 -20.58 1.08
N PHE A 91 11.25 -19.43 1.32
CA PHE A 91 12.70 -19.27 1.44
C PHE A 91 13.12 -19.23 2.89
N ARG A 92 14.29 -19.85 3.19
CA ARG A 92 14.86 -19.95 4.51
C ARG A 92 16.39 -19.79 4.49
N GLY A 93 17.00 -19.76 5.67
CA GLY A 93 18.45 -19.67 5.80
C GLY A 93 18.96 -18.24 5.98
N PHE A 94 18.09 -17.27 6.11
CA PHE A 94 18.44 -15.88 6.41
C PHE A 94 19.05 -15.74 7.80
N LEU A 95 20.06 -14.88 7.94
CA LEU A 95 20.75 -14.61 9.19
C LEU A 95 20.45 -13.22 9.76
N LYS A 96 20.16 -12.25 8.90
CA LYS A 96 19.89 -10.87 9.29
C LYS A 96 18.39 -10.54 9.33
N SER A 97 17.53 -11.44 8.90
CA SER A 97 16.09 -11.20 8.88
C SER A 97 15.44 -11.40 10.25
N TYR A 98 14.31 -10.74 10.49
CA TYR A 98 13.51 -10.92 11.70
C TYR A 98 12.70 -12.22 11.70
N TYR A 99 12.20 -12.68 10.53
CA TYR A 99 11.52 -13.97 10.42
C TYR A 99 12.47 -15.03 9.87
N LEU A 100 12.25 -16.27 10.26
CA LEU A 100 13.08 -17.40 9.82
C LEU A 100 12.83 -17.79 8.35
N THR A 101 11.65 -17.48 7.85
CA THR A 101 11.20 -17.85 6.50
C THR A 101 10.45 -16.73 5.85
N TYR A 102 10.49 -16.66 4.51
CA TYR A 102 9.75 -15.67 3.73
C TYR A 102 9.19 -16.28 2.46
N LYS A 103 8.09 -15.68 1.99
CA LYS A 103 7.55 -15.87 0.65
C LYS A 103 7.70 -14.55 -0.11
N PHE A 104 8.17 -14.61 -1.35
CA PHE A 104 8.37 -13.43 -2.19
C PHE A 104 7.40 -13.47 -3.38
N ASP A 105 6.92 -12.32 -3.79
CA ASP A 105 5.99 -12.18 -4.90
C ASP A 105 6.71 -12.05 -6.24
N SER A 106 8.01 -11.76 -6.21
CA SER A 106 8.85 -11.60 -7.40
C SER A 106 10.29 -12.05 -7.17
N SER A 107 11.00 -12.33 -8.28
CA SER A 107 12.45 -12.56 -8.21
C SER A 107 13.21 -11.31 -7.78
N THR A 108 12.72 -10.11 -8.12
CA THR A 108 13.33 -8.83 -7.72
C THR A 108 13.37 -8.70 -6.20
N GLU A 109 12.31 -9.09 -5.50
CA GLU A 109 12.27 -9.09 -4.04
C GLU A 109 13.25 -10.11 -3.44
N LEU A 110 13.32 -11.32 -4.01
CA LEU A 110 14.28 -12.34 -3.57
C LEU A 110 15.73 -11.88 -3.79
N ASP A 111 16.02 -11.30 -4.96
CA ASP A 111 17.35 -10.77 -5.28
C ASP A 111 17.73 -9.64 -4.32
N PHE A 112 16.77 -8.79 -3.96
CA PHE A 112 16.99 -7.74 -2.99
C PHE A 112 17.22 -8.29 -1.57
N ALA A 113 16.48 -9.31 -1.14
CA ALA A 113 16.73 -9.98 0.13
C ALA A 113 18.14 -10.62 0.18
N ASN A 114 18.61 -11.19 -0.94
CA ASN A 114 19.99 -11.68 -1.06
C ASN A 114 21.00 -10.54 -0.92
N LEU A 115 20.74 -9.38 -1.48
CA LEU A 115 21.60 -8.21 -1.34
C LEU A 115 21.67 -7.79 0.14
N LEU A 116 20.53 -7.72 0.84
CA LEU A 116 20.46 -7.32 2.24
C LEU A 116 21.23 -8.29 3.16
N GLU A 117 21.16 -9.59 2.89
CA GLU A 117 21.92 -10.60 3.64
C GLU A 117 23.44 -10.46 3.47
N ASN A 118 23.89 -10.01 2.30
CA ASN A 118 25.31 -9.91 1.96
C ASN A 118 25.92 -8.51 2.17
N ASP A 119 25.13 -7.47 2.45
CA ASP A 119 25.64 -6.12 2.70
C ASP A 119 26.05 -5.95 4.16
N ASP A 120 27.34 -5.72 4.42
CA ASP A 120 27.90 -5.56 5.76
C ASP A 120 27.33 -4.37 6.55
N LYS A 121 26.72 -3.39 5.86
CA LYS A 121 26.08 -2.23 6.50
C LYS A 121 24.70 -2.54 7.05
N VAL A 122 24.09 -3.62 6.59
CA VAL A 122 22.77 -4.07 7.04
C VAL A 122 22.94 -4.88 8.32
N LEU A 123 22.33 -4.41 9.40
CA LEU A 123 22.29 -5.10 10.69
C LEU A 123 21.14 -6.09 10.73
N LYS A 124 19.94 -5.62 10.39
CA LYS A 124 18.71 -6.40 10.37
C LYS A 124 17.80 -5.91 9.25
N TRP A 125 16.93 -6.81 8.79
CA TRP A 125 15.90 -6.45 7.85
C TRP A 125 14.61 -7.27 8.08
N LEU A 126 13.53 -6.75 7.55
CA LEU A 126 12.19 -7.29 7.69
C LEU A 126 11.44 -7.06 6.37
N ARG A 127 10.78 -8.09 5.84
CA ARG A 127 9.68 -7.92 4.90
C ARG A 127 8.39 -7.90 5.73
N PRO A 128 7.70 -6.76 5.82
CA PRO A 128 6.51 -6.65 6.65
C PRO A 128 5.43 -7.64 6.22
N VAL A 129 4.68 -8.14 7.18
CA VAL A 129 3.44 -8.86 6.88
C VAL A 129 2.34 -7.85 6.55
N PRO A 130 1.30 -8.24 5.81
CA PRO A 130 0.17 -7.35 5.51
C PRO A 130 -0.38 -6.69 6.77
N ASN A 131 -0.66 -5.40 6.68
CA ASN A 131 -1.14 -4.56 7.79
C ASN A 131 -0.14 -4.28 8.93
N GLN A 132 1.13 -4.67 8.82
CA GLN A 132 2.18 -4.32 9.79
C GLN A 132 2.43 -2.81 9.79
N PHE A 133 2.49 -2.19 8.61
CA PHE A 133 2.58 -0.76 8.40
C PHE A 133 1.35 -0.26 7.66
N ARG A 134 0.77 0.83 8.16
CA ARG A 134 -0.37 1.49 7.52
C ARG A 134 -0.01 2.94 7.29
N ILE A 135 0.69 3.20 6.19
CA ILE A 135 1.09 4.54 5.79
C ILE A 135 0.07 5.04 4.77
N TYR A 136 -0.69 6.07 5.14
CA TYR A 136 -1.69 6.65 4.25
C TYR A 136 -1.11 7.85 3.52
N TRP A 137 -1.34 7.93 2.22
CA TRP A 137 -0.95 9.05 1.38
C TRP A 137 -2.12 9.52 0.51
N GLY A 138 -1.96 10.65 -0.20
CA GLY A 138 -3.03 11.19 -1.05
C GLY A 138 -4.30 11.54 -0.26
N ASN A 139 -4.19 12.26 0.87
CA ASN A 139 -5.29 12.60 1.78
C ASN A 139 -6.01 11.36 2.35
N GLY A 140 -5.30 10.27 2.57
CA GLY A 140 -5.86 9.04 3.12
C GLY A 140 -6.53 8.13 2.08
N ALA A 141 -6.49 8.48 0.80
CA ALA A 141 -7.11 7.70 -0.27
C ALA A 141 -6.33 6.42 -0.61
N HIS A 142 -5.04 6.40 -0.33
CA HIS A 142 -4.15 5.29 -0.67
C HIS A 142 -3.42 4.78 0.56
N LEU A 143 -3.28 3.47 0.65
CA LEU A 143 -2.46 2.78 1.65
C LEU A 143 -1.12 2.39 1.00
N TYR A 144 -0.03 2.69 1.70
CA TYR A 144 1.30 2.25 1.33
C TYR A 144 1.83 1.27 2.37
N GLU A 145 2.30 0.14 1.92
CA GLU A 145 3.03 -0.85 2.71
C GLU A 145 4.40 -1.06 2.04
N PRO A 146 5.52 -0.83 2.75
CA PRO A 146 6.85 -1.03 2.16
C PRO A 146 7.13 -2.51 1.94
N ASP A 147 7.85 -2.85 0.88
CA ASP A 147 8.31 -4.23 0.65
C ASP A 147 9.32 -4.67 1.69
N PHE A 148 10.20 -3.76 2.12
CA PHE A 148 11.23 -4.03 3.12
C PHE A 148 11.42 -2.87 4.09
N VAL A 149 11.79 -3.24 5.33
CA VAL A 149 12.34 -2.31 6.32
C VAL A 149 13.73 -2.81 6.68
N VAL A 150 14.72 -1.93 6.61
CA VAL A 150 16.15 -2.27 6.74
C VAL A 150 16.79 -1.39 7.78
N GLU A 151 17.42 -2.01 8.75
CA GLU A 151 18.17 -1.36 9.82
C GLU A 151 19.66 -1.37 9.51
N THR A 152 20.26 -0.21 9.62
CA THR A 152 21.72 -0.01 9.58
C THR A 152 22.18 0.61 10.90
N ALA A 153 23.48 0.79 11.10
CA ALA A 153 24.01 1.39 12.32
C ALA A 153 23.48 2.81 12.61
N THR A 154 23.01 3.54 11.60
CA THR A 154 22.64 4.96 11.74
C THR A 154 21.21 5.28 11.31
N LYS A 155 20.55 4.42 10.54
CA LYS A 155 19.25 4.70 9.93
C LYS A 155 18.42 3.44 9.78
N ILE A 156 17.10 3.66 9.72
CA ILE A 156 16.12 2.68 9.28
C ILE A 156 15.57 3.16 7.93
N TYR A 157 15.55 2.27 6.95
CA TYR A 157 15.03 2.54 5.61
C TYR A 157 13.74 1.77 5.39
N MET A 158 12.75 2.42 4.79
CA MET A 158 11.61 1.78 4.17
C MET A 158 11.86 1.72 2.68
N ILE A 159 11.74 0.54 2.09
CA ILE A 159 12.15 0.29 0.72
C ILE A 159 11.03 -0.39 -0.05
N GLU A 160 10.79 0.12 -1.25
CA GLU A 160 9.91 -0.47 -2.26
C GLU A 160 10.76 -0.96 -3.41
N THR A 161 10.62 -2.22 -3.79
CA THR A 161 11.31 -2.80 -4.94
C THR A 161 10.47 -2.63 -6.20
N LYS A 162 11.09 -2.20 -7.29
CA LYS A 162 10.44 -2.08 -8.60
C LYS A 162 11.31 -2.65 -9.69
N ALA A 163 10.70 -3.31 -10.66
CA ALA A 163 11.40 -3.66 -11.88
C ALA A 163 11.79 -2.37 -12.64
N GLU A 164 12.93 -2.37 -13.31
CA GLU A 164 13.48 -1.19 -14.01
C GLU A 164 12.45 -0.55 -14.96
N LYS A 165 11.65 -1.36 -15.65
CA LYS A 165 10.58 -0.90 -16.55
C LYS A 165 9.48 -0.09 -15.85
N ASP A 166 9.26 -0.31 -14.55
CA ASP A 166 8.16 0.26 -13.77
C ASP A 166 8.59 1.48 -12.93
N ILE A 167 9.90 1.82 -12.93
CA ILE A 167 10.46 2.96 -12.14
C ILE A 167 9.91 4.32 -12.59
N ASN A 168 9.53 4.44 -13.86
CA ASN A 168 9.03 5.68 -14.44
C ASN A 168 7.50 5.83 -14.39
N ASP A 169 6.79 4.90 -13.78
CA ASP A 169 5.35 4.99 -13.58
C ASP A 169 5.01 6.19 -12.68
N ASP A 170 3.94 6.89 -12.99
CA ASP A 170 3.53 8.10 -12.28
C ASP A 170 3.14 7.80 -10.83
N ASP A 171 2.53 6.65 -10.55
CA ASP A 171 2.24 6.18 -9.19
C ASP A 171 3.51 6.01 -8.36
N VAL A 172 4.60 5.52 -8.95
CA VAL A 172 5.90 5.35 -8.28
C VAL A 172 6.52 6.70 -7.96
N LYS A 173 6.40 7.68 -8.87
CA LYS A 173 6.89 9.05 -8.66
C LYS A 173 6.10 9.78 -7.57
N GLU A 174 4.79 9.56 -7.48
CA GLU A 174 3.95 10.16 -6.45
C GLU A 174 4.26 9.57 -5.06
N LYS A 175 4.39 8.25 -4.94
CA LYS A 175 4.80 7.57 -3.70
C LYS A 175 6.15 8.07 -3.18
N LYS A 176 7.10 8.38 -4.09
CA LYS A 176 8.42 8.89 -3.71
C LYS A 176 8.39 10.31 -3.16
N LYS A 177 7.34 11.08 -3.44
CA LYS A 177 7.18 12.47 -2.97
C LYS A 177 6.41 12.55 -1.65
N ALA A 178 5.66 11.50 -1.29
CA ALA A 178 4.90 11.39 -0.04
C ALA A 178 5.80 10.95 1.12
#